data_fddf383ee6bc51d97f4501e89badc4c3
#
_entry.id   fddf383ee6bc51d97f4501e89badc4c3
#
_cell.length_a   1.000
_cell.length_b   1.000
_cell.length_c   1.000
_cell.angle_alpha   90.00
_cell.angle_beta   90.00
_cell.angle_gamma   90.00
#
_symmetry.space_group_name_H-M   'P 1'
#
loop_
_entity.id
_entity.type
_entity.pdbx_description
1 polymer ?
#
loop_
_entity_poly.entity_id
_entity_poly.type
_entity_poly.pdbx_seq_one_letter_code
_entity_poly.pdbx_strand_id
1 'polypeptide(L)'
;MFVLKTKSRRFKPDANKSKYPAELNGMKELLQQFAAYNIWANQKIMEVILSLPEEKQMAEVPSSFSSLYKTVLHMWDAESAWWQRMKLQERLVMPSENFNGTMKDVINGLMQQSAQWLDWVSSASDIALDHVFQYQNSKKEQFKQPIYQMMLHVFNHGTYHRGQLINMLRQLGVEKLPQTDFIVWSRKK
;
A
#
# COMPACT_ATOMS: atom_id res chain seq x y z
N MET A 1 19.55 -4.08 45.91
CA MET A 1 18.83 -2.92 45.34
C MET A 1 19.82 -2.20 44.43
N PHE A 2 19.84 -2.60 43.13
CA PHE A 2 20.74 -2.04 42.12
C PHE A 2 19.97 -0.95 41.36
N VAL A 3 20.44 0.30 41.51
CA VAL A 3 19.88 1.46 40.79
C VAL A 3 20.69 1.63 39.51
N LEU A 4 20.09 1.32 38.35
CA LEU A 4 20.66 1.60 37.04
C LEU A 4 20.47 3.11 36.71
N LYS A 5 21.57 3.86 36.75
CA LYS A 5 21.62 5.25 36.26
C LYS A 5 21.65 5.21 34.72
N THR A 6 20.50 5.45 34.07
CA THR A 6 20.44 5.71 32.63
C THR A 6 20.91 7.13 32.32
N LYS A 7 22.06 7.27 31.67
CA LYS A 7 22.50 8.54 31.08
C LYS A 7 21.70 8.80 29.81
N SER A 8 20.72 9.68 29.88
CA SER A 8 20.03 10.26 28.70
C SER A 8 21.03 11.09 27.89
N ARG A 9 21.43 10.58 26.73
CA ARG A 9 22.13 11.38 25.71
C ARG A 9 21.08 12.17 24.94
N ARG A 10 21.00 13.48 25.21
CA ARG A 10 20.23 14.41 24.36
C ARG A 10 20.88 14.46 22.98
N PHE A 11 20.15 14.00 21.99
CA PHE A 11 20.50 14.18 20.59
C PHE A 11 20.28 15.65 20.22
N LYS A 12 21.35 16.40 19.94
CA LYS A 12 21.28 17.73 19.34
C LYS A 12 21.31 17.55 17.83
N PRO A 13 20.28 17.98 17.07
CA PRO A 13 20.37 17.95 15.61
C PRO A 13 21.35 19.03 15.14
N ASP A 14 22.34 18.60 14.36
CA ASP A 14 23.30 19.48 13.71
C ASP A 14 22.62 20.17 12.52
N ALA A 15 22.48 21.49 12.56
CA ALA A 15 21.61 22.26 11.66
C ALA A 15 22.23 22.55 10.28
N ASN A 16 23.35 21.94 9.89
CA ASN A 16 24.03 22.39 8.68
C ASN A 16 24.79 21.33 7.86
N LYS A 17 24.25 20.12 7.74
CA LYS A 17 24.66 19.20 6.66
C LYS A 17 23.43 18.46 6.18
N SER A 18 23.06 18.65 4.91
CA SER A 18 22.19 17.72 4.21
C SER A 18 22.71 16.29 4.46
N LYS A 19 21.97 15.51 5.21
CA LYS A 19 22.40 14.22 5.77
C LYS A 19 22.22 13.07 4.78
N TYR A 20 21.95 13.41 3.53
CA TYR A 20 21.77 12.43 2.46
C TYR A 20 22.84 12.65 1.39
N PRO A 21 23.65 11.63 1.09
CA PRO A 21 24.58 11.72 -0.04
C PRO A 21 23.80 11.91 -1.33
N ALA A 22 24.41 12.62 -2.27
CA ALA A 22 23.86 12.97 -3.60
C ALA A 22 23.77 11.77 -4.58
N GLU A 23 23.41 10.58 -4.09
CA GLU A 23 23.24 9.37 -4.89
C GLU A 23 21.86 8.77 -4.58
N LEU A 24 20.81 9.40 -5.18
CA LEU A 24 19.42 8.90 -5.16
C LEU A 24 19.20 7.70 -6.11
N ASN A 25 20.24 7.06 -6.60
CA ASN A 25 20.10 5.80 -7.37
C ASN A 25 19.36 4.71 -6.55
N GLY A 26 19.35 4.81 -5.22
CA GLY A 26 18.65 3.87 -4.35
C GLY A 26 17.15 4.10 -4.15
N MET A 27 16.64 5.33 -4.31
CA MET A 27 15.22 5.63 -4.04
C MET A 27 14.29 5.00 -5.08
N LYS A 28 14.59 5.20 -6.36
CA LYS A 28 13.83 4.60 -7.45
C LYS A 28 13.83 3.07 -7.36
N GLU A 29 15.00 2.48 -7.17
CA GLU A 29 15.15 1.02 -7.02
C GLU A 29 14.36 0.50 -5.81
N LEU A 30 14.38 1.20 -4.68
CA LEU A 30 13.60 0.85 -3.51
C LEU A 30 12.09 0.89 -3.79
N LEU A 31 11.61 1.93 -4.45
CA LEU A 31 10.20 2.06 -4.81
C LEU A 31 9.76 1.00 -5.83
N GLN A 32 10.63 0.65 -6.80
CA GLN A 32 10.38 -0.46 -7.72
C GLN A 32 10.25 -1.79 -6.97
N GLN A 33 11.13 -2.05 -6.00
CA GLN A 33 11.05 -3.25 -5.17
C GLN A 33 9.75 -3.27 -4.36
N PHE A 34 9.36 -2.14 -3.76
CA PHE A 34 8.11 -2.06 -3.00
C PHE A 34 6.87 -2.22 -3.90
N ALA A 35 6.87 -1.68 -5.11
CA ALA A 35 5.80 -1.86 -6.07
C ALA A 35 5.66 -3.33 -6.50
N ALA A 36 6.78 -3.98 -6.85
CA ALA A 36 6.80 -5.40 -7.20
C ALA A 36 6.41 -6.30 -6.01
N TYR A 37 6.88 -5.97 -4.82
CA TYR A 37 6.48 -6.65 -3.58
C TYR A 37 4.98 -6.49 -3.32
N ASN A 38 4.42 -5.28 -3.50
CA ASN A 38 2.99 -5.03 -3.30
C ASN A 38 2.13 -5.93 -4.19
N ILE A 39 2.48 -6.05 -5.48
CA ILE A 39 1.81 -6.95 -6.43
C ILE A 39 1.89 -8.40 -5.94
N TRP A 40 3.09 -8.87 -5.63
CA TRP A 40 3.30 -10.26 -5.18
C TRP A 40 2.53 -10.57 -3.88
N ALA A 41 2.57 -9.66 -2.90
CA ALA A 41 1.91 -9.86 -1.62
C ALA A 41 0.38 -9.83 -1.77
N ASN A 42 -0.16 -8.92 -2.60
CA ASN A 42 -1.57 -8.90 -2.96
C ASN A 42 -1.96 -10.22 -3.63
N GLN A 43 -1.22 -10.66 -4.67
CA GLN A 43 -1.51 -11.89 -5.38
C GLN A 43 -1.61 -13.09 -4.45
N LYS A 44 -0.66 -13.26 -3.49
CA LYS A 44 -0.66 -14.37 -2.54
C LYS A 44 -1.91 -14.45 -1.67
N ILE A 45 -2.41 -13.31 -1.22
CA ILE A 45 -3.64 -13.26 -0.41
C ILE A 45 -4.87 -13.45 -1.29
N MET A 46 -4.89 -12.84 -2.48
CA MET A 46 -6.02 -12.95 -3.43
C MET A 46 -6.20 -14.39 -3.94
N GLU A 47 -5.12 -15.16 -4.14
CA GLU A 47 -5.18 -16.59 -4.46
C GLU A 47 -5.94 -17.38 -3.37
N VAL A 48 -5.69 -17.08 -2.09
CA VAL A 48 -6.42 -17.72 -0.98
C VAL A 48 -7.88 -17.28 -0.95
N ILE A 49 -8.16 -15.99 -1.11
CA ILE A 49 -9.54 -15.47 -1.13
C ILE A 49 -10.36 -16.12 -2.24
N LEU A 50 -9.80 -16.23 -3.46
CA LEU A 50 -10.48 -16.84 -4.60
C LEU A 50 -10.70 -18.36 -4.43
N SER A 51 -9.93 -19.03 -3.58
CA SER A 51 -10.15 -20.44 -3.27
C SER A 51 -11.33 -20.70 -2.31
N LEU A 52 -11.86 -19.63 -1.69
CA LEU A 52 -13.01 -19.75 -0.77
C LEU A 52 -14.33 -19.77 -1.56
N PRO A 53 -15.37 -20.42 -1.03
CA PRO A 53 -16.74 -20.24 -1.52
C PRO A 53 -17.15 -18.77 -1.50
N GLU A 54 -17.97 -18.35 -2.47
CA GLU A 54 -18.45 -16.97 -2.59
C GLU A 54 -19.10 -16.46 -1.30
N GLU A 55 -19.88 -17.31 -0.64
CA GLU A 55 -20.49 -17.00 0.64
C GLU A 55 -19.46 -16.52 1.68
N LYS A 56 -18.29 -17.17 1.77
CA LYS A 56 -17.22 -16.75 2.69
C LYS A 56 -16.53 -15.47 2.24
N GLN A 57 -16.42 -15.24 0.93
CA GLN A 57 -15.84 -14.01 0.41
C GLN A 57 -16.66 -12.77 0.77
N MET A 58 -18.00 -12.94 0.86
CA MET A 58 -18.98 -11.91 1.18
C MET A 58 -19.39 -11.87 2.65
N ALA A 59 -19.01 -12.89 3.44
CA ALA A 59 -19.39 -13.02 4.84
C ALA A 59 -18.96 -11.82 5.68
N GLU A 60 -19.85 -11.40 6.58
CA GLU A 60 -19.52 -10.32 7.51
C GLU A 60 -18.58 -10.81 8.61
N VAL A 61 -17.49 -10.08 8.80
CA VAL A 61 -16.49 -10.28 9.85
C VAL A 61 -16.14 -8.96 10.52
N PRO A 62 -15.95 -8.92 11.84
CA PRO A 62 -15.56 -7.72 12.56
C PRO A 62 -14.19 -7.18 12.06
N SER A 63 -14.24 -6.07 11.33
CA SER A 63 -13.05 -5.38 10.80
C SER A 63 -13.44 -3.95 10.39
N SER A 64 -12.48 -3.12 9.98
CA SER A 64 -12.76 -1.77 9.44
C SER A 64 -13.68 -1.80 8.23
N PHE A 65 -13.58 -2.85 7.41
CA PHE A 65 -14.54 -3.18 6.36
C PHE A 65 -15.11 -4.56 6.67
N SER A 66 -16.43 -4.69 6.60
CA SER A 66 -17.14 -5.84 7.16
C SER A 66 -17.07 -7.13 6.34
N SER A 67 -16.28 -7.21 5.26
CA SER A 67 -16.06 -8.44 4.49
C SER A 67 -14.74 -8.43 3.73
N LEU A 68 -14.27 -9.61 3.31
CA LEU A 68 -13.11 -9.70 2.41
C LEU A 68 -13.33 -8.87 1.14
N TYR A 69 -14.52 -8.98 0.52
CA TYR A 69 -14.89 -8.22 -0.67
C TYR A 69 -14.73 -6.71 -0.46
N LYS A 70 -15.34 -6.18 0.60
CA LYS A 70 -15.29 -4.73 0.91
C LYS A 70 -13.86 -4.25 1.20
N THR A 71 -13.05 -5.09 1.83
CA THR A 71 -11.65 -4.75 2.13
C THR A 71 -10.82 -4.70 0.85
N VAL A 72 -10.97 -5.67 -0.05
CA VAL A 72 -10.25 -5.68 -1.34
C VAL A 72 -10.69 -4.52 -2.23
N LEU A 73 -12.00 -4.24 -2.28
CA LEU A 73 -12.56 -3.10 -3.02
C LEU A 73 -12.00 -1.77 -2.50
N HIS A 74 -11.91 -1.61 -1.16
CA HIS A 74 -11.27 -0.44 -0.56
C HIS A 74 -9.78 -0.33 -0.91
N MET A 75 -9.04 -1.43 -0.98
CA MET A 75 -7.65 -1.38 -1.41
C MET A 75 -7.52 -0.87 -2.85
N TRP A 76 -8.42 -1.29 -3.74
CA TRP A 76 -8.47 -0.78 -5.11
C TRP A 76 -8.86 0.70 -5.15
N ASP A 77 -9.87 1.13 -4.40
CA ASP A 77 -10.26 2.53 -4.26
C ASP A 77 -9.08 3.40 -3.80
N ALA A 78 -8.35 2.94 -2.79
CA ALA A 78 -7.22 3.69 -2.24
C ALA A 78 -6.07 3.84 -3.25
N GLU A 79 -5.66 2.76 -3.92
CA GLU A 79 -4.62 2.81 -4.96
C GLU A 79 -5.07 3.71 -6.13
N SER A 80 -6.33 3.60 -6.56
CA SER A 80 -6.91 4.41 -7.63
C SER A 80 -6.99 5.88 -7.26
N ALA A 81 -7.44 6.21 -6.03
CA ALA A 81 -7.54 7.59 -5.57
C ALA A 81 -6.19 8.31 -5.58
N TRP A 82 -5.13 7.62 -5.11
CA TRP A 82 -3.79 8.18 -5.11
C TRP A 82 -3.21 8.30 -6.53
N TRP A 83 -3.51 7.34 -7.40
CA TRP A 83 -3.15 7.43 -8.82
C TRP A 83 -3.78 8.65 -9.48
N GLN A 84 -5.07 8.87 -9.29
CA GLN A 84 -5.81 10.00 -9.84
C GLN A 84 -5.30 11.34 -9.30
N ARG A 85 -4.96 11.42 -8.00
CA ARG A 85 -4.32 12.61 -7.39
C ARG A 85 -2.97 12.91 -8.03
N MET A 86 -2.13 11.90 -8.21
CA MET A 86 -0.83 12.05 -8.87
C MET A 86 -0.99 12.53 -10.31
N LYS A 87 -2.06 12.11 -11.00
CA LYS A 87 -2.42 12.56 -12.36
C LYS A 87 -3.16 13.90 -12.38
N LEU A 88 -3.29 14.56 -11.22
CA LEU A 88 -3.96 15.87 -11.07
C LEU A 88 -5.39 15.88 -11.62
N GLN A 89 -6.12 14.79 -11.49
CA GLN A 89 -7.53 14.73 -11.89
C GLN A 89 -8.35 15.64 -10.98
N GLU A 90 -9.20 16.48 -11.56
CA GLU A 90 -10.05 17.44 -10.83
C GLU A 90 -11.08 16.73 -9.94
N ARG A 91 -11.64 15.63 -10.44
CA ARG A 91 -12.60 14.80 -9.71
C ARG A 91 -12.03 13.38 -9.57
N LEU A 92 -12.00 12.91 -8.34
CA LEU A 92 -11.69 11.51 -8.07
C LEU A 92 -12.96 10.67 -8.28
N VAL A 93 -12.83 9.60 -9.05
CA VAL A 93 -13.89 8.59 -9.26
C VAL A 93 -13.42 7.29 -8.66
N MET A 94 -14.05 6.88 -7.55
CA MET A 94 -13.70 5.62 -6.90
C MET A 94 -14.24 4.44 -7.71
N PRO A 95 -13.46 3.37 -7.90
CA PRO A 95 -13.99 2.13 -8.46
C PRO A 95 -15.31 1.70 -7.83
N SER A 96 -15.43 1.80 -6.50
CA SER A 96 -16.63 1.39 -5.76
C SER A 96 -17.90 2.20 -6.04
N GLU A 97 -17.81 3.40 -6.64
CA GLU A 97 -18.99 4.27 -6.86
C GLU A 97 -20.02 3.63 -7.79
N ASN A 98 -19.59 2.84 -8.77
CA ASN A 98 -20.46 2.24 -9.79
C ASN A 98 -20.14 0.77 -10.06
N PHE A 99 -19.43 0.10 -9.15
CA PHE A 99 -18.96 -1.25 -9.37
C PHE A 99 -19.89 -2.30 -8.77
N ASN A 100 -20.41 -3.18 -9.64
CA ASN A 100 -21.26 -4.33 -9.28
C ASN A 100 -20.67 -5.64 -9.80
N GLY A 101 -19.35 -5.81 -9.65
CA GLY A 101 -18.65 -7.00 -10.11
C GLY A 101 -18.47 -8.05 -9.02
N THR A 102 -17.97 -9.21 -9.43
CA THR A 102 -17.61 -10.32 -8.55
C THR A 102 -16.32 -10.02 -7.78
N MET A 103 -15.98 -10.84 -6.78
CA MET A 103 -14.67 -10.78 -6.11
C MET A 103 -13.51 -10.86 -7.11
N LYS A 104 -13.64 -11.71 -8.12
CA LYS A 104 -12.62 -11.85 -9.19
C LYS A 104 -12.41 -10.53 -9.95
N ASP A 105 -13.48 -9.82 -10.23
CA ASP A 105 -13.41 -8.54 -10.96
C ASP A 105 -12.77 -7.45 -10.10
N VAL A 106 -13.08 -7.39 -8.80
CA VAL A 106 -12.41 -6.49 -7.84
C VAL A 106 -10.90 -6.77 -7.78
N ILE A 107 -10.53 -8.04 -7.66
CA ILE A 107 -9.13 -8.46 -7.61
C ILE A 107 -8.42 -8.08 -8.92
N ASN A 108 -9.03 -8.32 -10.07
CA ASN A 108 -8.45 -7.92 -11.36
C ASN A 108 -8.20 -6.41 -11.42
N GLY A 109 -9.16 -5.60 -10.97
CA GLY A 109 -9.03 -4.15 -10.92
C GLY A 109 -7.88 -3.71 -10.00
N LEU A 110 -7.80 -4.25 -8.79
CA LEU A 110 -6.69 -3.98 -7.86
C LEU A 110 -5.34 -4.38 -8.47
N MET A 111 -5.25 -5.57 -9.07
CA MET A 111 -3.98 -6.05 -9.65
C MET A 111 -3.54 -5.22 -10.84
N GLN A 112 -4.46 -4.77 -11.69
CA GLN A 112 -4.17 -3.84 -12.79
C GLN A 112 -3.69 -2.49 -12.26
N GLN A 113 -4.34 -1.95 -11.22
CA GLN A 113 -3.93 -0.70 -10.59
C GLN A 113 -2.54 -0.81 -9.96
N SER A 114 -2.27 -1.91 -9.25
CA SER A 114 -0.94 -2.17 -8.67
C SER A 114 0.15 -2.30 -9.75
N ALA A 115 -0.16 -2.90 -10.90
CA ALA A 115 0.76 -2.99 -12.04
C ALA A 115 1.07 -1.60 -12.63
N GLN A 116 0.06 -0.70 -12.74
CA GLN A 116 0.27 0.68 -13.19
C GLN A 116 1.28 1.44 -12.32
N TRP A 117 1.27 1.20 -10.99
CA TRP A 117 2.26 1.78 -10.08
C TRP A 117 3.68 1.29 -10.39
N LEU A 118 3.86 0.00 -10.64
CA LEU A 118 5.16 -0.57 -11.00
C LEU A 118 5.67 -0.03 -12.34
N ASP A 119 4.81 0.02 -13.35
CA ASP A 119 5.16 0.53 -14.69
C ASP A 119 5.56 2.01 -14.61
N TRP A 120 4.79 2.79 -13.84
CA TRP A 120 5.09 4.21 -13.67
C TRP A 120 6.44 4.43 -12.99
N VAL A 121 6.71 3.78 -11.84
CA VAL A 121 7.98 3.96 -11.13
C VAL A 121 9.16 3.45 -11.94
N SER A 122 8.95 2.42 -12.77
CA SER A 122 10.00 1.88 -13.65
C SER A 122 10.42 2.87 -14.72
N SER A 123 9.50 3.67 -15.21
CA SER A 123 9.75 4.70 -16.25
C SER A 123 10.04 6.09 -15.68
N ALA A 124 9.73 6.37 -14.41
CA ALA A 124 9.92 7.67 -13.79
C ALA A 124 11.41 8.04 -13.68
N SER A 125 11.72 9.34 -13.85
CA SER A 125 13.02 9.90 -13.46
C SER A 125 13.06 10.21 -11.97
N ASP A 126 14.26 10.38 -11.40
CA ASP A 126 14.42 10.81 -10.00
C ASP A 126 13.78 12.17 -9.76
N ILE A 127 13.87 13.09 -10.74
CA ILE A 127 13.20 14.41 -10.69
C ILE A 127 11.68 14.23 -10.56
N ALA A 128 11.09 13.27 -11.27
CA ALA A 128 9.66 12.99 -11.18
C ALA A 128 9.27 12.42 -9.80
N LEU A 129 10.12 11.62 -9.17
CA LEU A 129 9.90 11.08 -7.83
C LEU A 129 9.97 12.17 -6.76
N ASP A 130 10.88 13.15 -6.92
CA ASP A 130 11.03 14.27 -5.99
C ASP A 130 10.03 15.41 -6.24
N HIS A 131 9.28 15.34 -7.36
CA HIS A 131 8.31 16.37 -7.67
C HIS A 131 7.25 16.50 -6.58
N VAL A 132 7.10 17.74 -6.05
CA VAL A 132 6.11 18.05 -5.03
C VAL A 132 4.78 18.39 -5.69
N PHE A 133 3.78 17.55 -5.51
CA PHE A 133 2.42 17.81 -5.99
C PHE A 133 1.50 18.26 -4.86
N GLN A 134 0.47 19.00 -5.23
CA GLN A 134 -0.56 19.48 -4.31
C GLN A 134 -1.84 18.66 -4.50
N TYR A 135 -2.45 18.25 -3.40
CA TYR A 135 -3.72 17.53 -3.42
C TYR A 135 -4.62 17.93 -2.25
N GLN A 136 -5.88 17.56 -2.33
CA GLN A 136 -6.85 17.71 -1.24
C GLN A 136 -7.19 16.34 -0.65
N ASN A 137 -7.37 16.29 0.67
CA ASN A 137 -7.95 15.13 1.32
C ASN A 137 -9.50 15.17 1.25
N SER A 138 -10.17 14.15 1.84
CA SER A 138 -11.63 14.08 1.89
C SER A 138 -12.30 15.23 2.67
N LYS A 139 -11.53 15.94 3.52
CA LYS A 139 -12.00 17.13 4.27
C LYS A 139 -11.73 18.44 3.54
N LYS A 140 -11.29 18.40 2.27
CA LYS A 140 -10.88 19.54 1.45
C LYS A 140 -9.67 20.32 1.99
N GLU A 141 -8.91 19.72 2.90
CA GLU A 141 -7.64 20.27 3.38
C GLU A 141 -6.57 20.09 2.32
N GLN A 142 -5.73 21.12 2.11
CA GLN A 142 -4.68 21.09 1.09
C GLN A 142 -3.35 20.62 1.67
N PHE A 143 -2.68 19.74 0.94
CA PHE A 143 -1.37 19.22 1.29
C PHE A 143 -0.42 19.29 0.10
N LYS A 144 0.87 19.33 0.40
CA LYS A 144 1.96 19.26 -0.58
C LYS A 144 2.94 18.20 -0.14
N GLN A 145 3.23 17.24 -1.00
CA GLN A 145 4.17 16.17 -0.71
C GLN A 145 4.89 15.72 -1.98
N PRO A 146 6.15 15.26 -1.89
CA PRO A 146 6.81 14.65 -3.02
C PRO A 146 6.18 13.30 -3.36
N ILE A 147 6.22 12.94 -4.63
CA ILE A 147 5.59 11.71 -5.15
C ILE A 147 6.12 10.47 -4.45
N TYR A 148 7.42 10.39 -4.14
CA TYR A 148 7.97 9.23 -3.45
C TYR A 148 7.31 8.96 -2.07
N GLN A 149 6.96 10.01 -1.30
CA GLN A 149 6.28 9.85 -0.02
C GLN A 149 4.85 9.33 -0.20
N MET A 150 4.16 9.81 -1.22
CA MET A 150 2.83 9.30 -1.58
C MET A 150 2.90 7.82 -1.98
N MET A 151 3.87 7.41 -2.79
CA MET A 151 4.05 6.00 -3.17
C MET A 151 4.33 5.12 -1.96
N LEU A 152 5.22 5.54 -1.06
CA LEU A 152 5.47 4.83 0.20
C LEU A 152 4.20 4.69 1.02
N HIS A 153 3.37 5.76 1.08
CA HIS A 153 2.07 5.68 1.73
C HIS A 153 1.17 4.63 1.09
N VAL A 154 1.02 4.61 -0.23
CA VAL A 154 0.18 3.64 -0.96
C VAL A 154 0.60 2.20 -0.62
N PHE A 155 1.89 1.89 -0.69
CA PHE A 155 2.37 0.53 -0.42
C PHE A 155 2.24 0.13 1.05
N ASN A 156 2.49 1.08 1.97
CA ASN A 156 2.31 0.84 3.40
C ASN A 156 0.83 0.67 3.78
N HIS A 157 -0.06 1.44 3.17
CA HIS A 157 -1.51 1.28 3.31
C HIS A 157 -1.97 -0.10 2.83
N GLY A 158 -1.46 -0.58 1.69
CA GLY A 158 -1.69 -1.95 1.23
C GLY A 158 -1.23 -2.99 2.26
N THR A 159 -0.07 -2.80 2.89
CA THR A 159 0.42 -3.70 3.96
C THR A 159 -0.52 -3.73 5.16
N TYR A 160 -1.05 -2.59 5.57
CA TYR A 160 -2.03 -2.51 6.67
C TYR A 160 -3.29 -3.33 6.36
N HIS A 161 -3.86 -3.19 5.16
CA HIS A 161 -5.08 -3.92 4.78
C HIS A 161 -4.81 -5.41 4.52
N ARG A 162 -3.65 -5.79 4.03
CA ARG A 162 -3.25 -7.20 3.97
C ARG A 162 -3.24 -7.86 5.34
N GLY A 163 -2.76 -7.15 6.37
CA GLY A 163 -2.86 -7.63 7.76
C GLY A 163 -4.30 -7.84 8.22
N GLN A 164 -5.22 -6.94 7.85
CA GLN A 164 -6.65 -7.11 8.12
C GLN A 164 -7.23 -8.31 7.38
N LEU A 165 -6.94 -8.49 6.09
CA LEU A 165 -7.39 -9.65 5.31
C LEU A 165 -6.90 -10.97 5.91
N ILE A 166 -5.65 -11.05 6.35
CA ILE A 166 -5.10 -12.24 7.03
C ILE A 166 -5.89 -12.54 8.30
N ASN A 167 -6.24 -11.52 9.10
CA ASN A 167 -7.04 -11.72 10.30
C ASN A 167 -8.47 -12.17 9.98
N MET A 168 -9.10 -11.59 8.96
CA MET A 168 -10.43 -11.97 8.49
C MET A 168 -10.44 -13.42 7.97
N LEU A 169 -9.43 -13.83 7.22
CA LEU A 169 -9.29 -15.19 6.72
C LEU A 169 -9.21 -16.21 7.89
N ARG A 170 -8.48 -15.88 8.97
CA ARG A 170 -8.45 -16.71 10.19
C ARG A 170 -9.84 -16.83 10.82
N GLN A 171 -10.57 -15.72 10.94
CA GLN A 171 -11.94 -15.74 11.50
C GLN A 171 -12.90 -16.60 10.65
N LEU A 172 -12.67 -16.68 9.34
CA LEU A 172 -13.42 -17.52 8.41
C LEU A 172 -12.96 -18.98 8.39
N GLY A 173 -12.00 -19.36 9.26
CA GLY A 173 -11.54 -20.73 9.42
C GLY A 173 -10.44 -21.16 8.44
N VAL A 174 -9.72 -20.22 7.83
CA VAL A 174 -8.60 -20.54 6.94
C VAL A 174 -7.35 -20.81 7.78
N GLU A 175 -6.88 -22.06 7.79
CA GLU A 175 -5.71 -22.47 8.57
C GLU A 175 -4.38 -22.16 7.88
N LYS A 176 -4.32 -22.35 6.56
CA LYS A 176 -3.10 -22.15 5.76
C LYS A 176 -3.08 -20.77 5.13
N LEU A 177 -2.33 -19.87 5.74
CA LEU A 177 -2.18 -18.47 5.27
C LEU A 177 -0.81 -18.26 4.66
N PRO A 178 -0.71 -17.43 3.58
CA PRO A 178 0.55 -17.15 2.94
C PRO A 178 1.43 -16.25 3.82
N GLN A 179 2.73 -16.49 3.80
CA GLN A 179 3.70 -15.55 4.33
C GLN A 179 3.91 -14.44 3.30
N THR A 180 3.60 -13.21 3.68
CA THR A 180 3.69 -12.04 2.80
C THR A 180 4.70 -11.00 3.29
N ASP A 181 5.63 -11.39 4.18
CA ASP A 181 6.69 -10.51 4.66
C ASP A 181 7.63 -10.10 3.52
N PHE A 182 8.04 -8.83 3.52
CA PHE A 182 8.98 -8.30 2.53
C PHE A 182 10.26 -9.11 2.45
N ILE A 183 10.80 -9.54 3.59
CA ILE A 183 12.02 -10.35 3.65
C ILE A 183 11.86 -11.72 2.99
N VAL A 184 10.65 -12.29 2.99
CA VAL A 184 10.36 -13.55 2.27
C VAL A 184 10.39 -13.33 0.77
N TRP A 185 9.78 -12.25 0.29
CA TRP A 185 9.80 -11.86 -1.10
C TRP A 185 11.22 -11.55 -1.60
N SER A 186 11.98 -10.76 -0.84
CA SER A 186 13.31 -10.29 -1.24
C SER A 186 14.38 -11.42 -1.31
N ARG A 187 14.14 -12.55 -0.65
CA ARG A 187 15.02 -13.74 -0.70
C ARG A 187 14.79 -14.63 -1.93
N LYS A 188 13.70 -14.42 -2.66
CA LYS A 188 13.42 -15.16 -3.90
C LYS A 188 14.33 -14.60 -4.99
N LYS A 189 15.34 -15.36 -5.34
CA LYS A 189 16.18 -15.13 -6.50
C LYS A 189 15.60 -15.81 -7.72
#